data_6c72fc2472feabd2cec33e62450e6acf
#
_entry.id   6c72fc2472feabd2cec33e62450e6acf
#
_cell.length_a   1.000
_cell.length_b   1.000
_cell.length_c   1.000
_cell.angle_alpha   90.00
_cell.angle_beta   90.00
_cell.angle_gamma   90.00
#
_symmetry.space_group_name_H-M   'P 1'
#
loop_
_entity.id
_entity.type
_entity.pdbx_description
1 polymer ?
#
loop_
_entity_poly.entity_id
_entity_poly.type
_entity_poly.pdbx_seq_one_letter_code
_entity_poly.pdbx_strand_id
1 'polypeptide(L)'
;MKKGFLILSALGLWASSAHAAPVNVCVFDLLGKSGESFKLLEEWALASKQWGATVQLIAYQDEAKVDQDAKAGKCDGFYMTSMRARAYNKFAGSIDAIGGVPNNDIAMKAVSYVLDKRNTKRMTTQIGKEKFEVAGIGQIGPAYIFVRDRNMNKLEHIKGKKFAVLHYDYAQTIMVNQVEAVPVNSEISNFIRKFNQGEVDIVAAPAYAFKPLEVTKGLGQKGAMINFPVVNVTADLIIRPDKFPEQFTANSRQWFVKQLPRSFAMVKRMEAEIPRKYVLNLSREETGQLSENSA
;
A
#
# COMPACT_ATOMS: atom_id res chain seq x y z
N MET A 1 -35.70 0.28 -77.37
CA MET A 1 -35.73 -0.51 -76.17
C MET A 1 -34.34 -0.37 -75.49
N LYS A 2 -34.20 0.51 -74.49
CA LYS A 2 -32.94 0.69 -73.73
C LYS A 2 -33.17 0.15 -72.36
N LYS A 3 -32.45 -0.92 -71.95
CA LYS A 3 -32.48 -1.52 -70.63
C LYS A 3 -31.47 -0.77 -69.78
N GLY A 4 -31.94 -0.03 -68.76
CA GLY A 4 -31.07 0.59 -67.73
C GLY A 4 -30.69 -0.45 -66.68
N PHE A 5 -29.41 -0.57 -66.43
CA PHE A 5 -28.84 -1.39 -65.36
C PHE A 5 -28.65 -0.50 -64.10
N LEU A 6 -29.44 -0.78 -63.08
CA LEU A 6 -29.23 -0.16 -61.72
C LEU A 6 -28.16 -0.94 -60.98
N ILE A 7 -27.03 -0.32 -60.78
CA ILE A 7 -25.95 -0.83 -59.84
C ILE A 7 -26.29 -0.34 -58.44
N LEU A 8 -26.73 -1.23 -57.56
CA LEU A 8 -26.87 -1.00 -56.15
C LEU A 8 -25.46 -1.10 -55.53
N SER A 9 -24.86 0.04 -55.16
CA SER A 9 -23.64 0.07 -54.40
C SER A 9 -23.97 -0.17 -52.92
N ALA A 10 -23.69 -1.38 -52.42
CA ALA A 10 -23.74 -1.69 -51.00
C ALA A 10 -22.51 -1.07 -50.31
N LEU A 11 -22.67 0.09 -49.66
CA LEU A 11 -21.69 0.64 -48.73
C LEU A 11 -21.72 -0.21 -47.46
N GLY A 12 -20.75 -1.12 -47.33
CA GLY A 12 -20.48 -1.85 -46.10
C GLY A 12 -19.93 -0.88 -45.07
N LEU A 13 -20.73 -0.54 -44.07
CA LEU A 13 -20.27 0.12 -42.83
C LEU A 13 -19.39 -0.85 -42.05
N TRP A 14 -18.08 -0.72 -42.24
CA TRP A 14 -17.13 -1.36 -41.36
C TRP A 14 -17.18 -0.59 -40.06
N ALA A 15 -17.92 -1.09 -39.07
CA ALA A 15 -17.84 -0.63 -37.70
C ALA A 15 -16.47 -1.06 -37.18
N SER A 16 -15.49 -0.16 -37.27
CA SER A 16 -14.21 -0.30 -36.56
C SER A 16 -14.53 -0.28 -35.08
N SER A 17 -14.46 -1.43 -34.43
CA SER A 17 -14.47 -1.52 -32.98
C SER A 17 -13.22 -0.77 -32.50
N ALA A 18 -13.39 0.50 -32.15
CA ALA A 18 -12.35 1.26 -31.50
C ALA A 18 -12.07 0.60 -30.14
N HIS A 19 -11.09 -0.31 -30.09
CA HIS A 19 -10.57 -0.81 -28.83
C HIS A 19 -9.88 0.38 -28.16
N ALA A 20 -10.38 0.78 -27.00
CA ALA A 20 -9.69 1.78 -26.19
C ALA A 20 -8.24 1.34 -25.95
N ALA A 21 -7.30 2.28 -26.09
CA ALA A 21 -5.88 1.99 -25.85
C ALA A 21 -5.69 1.41 -24.42
N PRO A 22 -4.77 0.45 -24.25
CA PRO A 22 -4.46 -0.07 -22.93
C PRO A 22 -4.02 1.06 -21.99
N VAL A 23 -4.46 0.99 -20.72
CA VAL A 23 -4.02 1.89 -19.67
C VAL A 23 -2.85 1.28 -18.91
N ASN A 24 -1.84 2.09 -18.60
CA ASN A 24 -0.65 1.67 -17.88
C ASN A 24 -0.86 1.87 -16.37
N VAL A 25 -0.70 0.80 -15.60
CA VAL A 25 -0.78 0.85 -14.13
C VAL A 25 0.54 0.38 -13.54
N CYS A 26 1.20 1.29 -12.82
CA CYS A 26 2.47 1.06 -12.16
C CYS A 26 2.23 0.46 -10.78
N VAL A 27 2.80 -0.71 -10.49
CA VAL A 27 2.53 -1.46 -9.27
C VAL A 27 3.80 -1.64 -8.46
N PHE A 28 3.82 -1.10 -7.26
CA PHE A 28 4.87 -1.37 -6.28
C PHE A 28 4.60 -2.70 -5.57
N ASP A 29 5.63 -3.55 -5.54
CA ASP A 29 5.69 -4.73 -4.70
C ASP A 29 7.16 -5.06 -4.40
N LEU A 30 7.50 -5.38 -3.15
CA LEU A 30 8.87 -5.72 -2.73
C LEU A 30 9.48 -6.85 -3.55
N LEU A 31 8.66 -7.79 -4.01
CA LEU A 31 9.06 -8.93 -4.85
C LEU A 31 8.76 -8.72 -6.34
N GLY A 32 8.36 -7.51 -6.74
CA GLY A 32 7.96 -7.23 -8.11
C GLY A 32 6.81 -8.13 -8.55
N LYS A 33 6.92 -8.75 -9.72
CA LYS A 33 5.87 -9.63 -10.26
C LYS A 33 5.58 -10.87 -9.41
N SER A 34 6.50 -11.29 -8.56
CA SER A 34 6.35 -12.47 -7.71
C SER A 34 5.59 -12.18 -6.41
N GLY A 35 5.37 -10.90 -6.08
CA GLY A 35 4.75 -10.50 -4.84
C GLY A 35 3.22 -10.62 -4.84
N GLU A 36 2.64 -10.69 -3.65
CA GLU A 36 1.21 -10.87 -3.45
C GLU A 36 0.39 -9.65 -3.89
N SER A 37 0.93 -8.44 -3.73
CA SER A 37 0.28 -7.22 -4.22
C SER A 37 0.21 -7.20 -5.75
N PHE A 38 1.29 -7.60 -6.43
CA PHE A 38 1.28 -7.66 -7.88
C PHE A 38 0.29 -8.71 -8.40
N LYS A 39 0.24 -9.89 -7.79
CA LYS A 39 -0.75 -10.94 -8.12
C LYS A 39 -2.18 -10.47 -7.93
N LEU A 40 -2.46 -9.74 -6.83
CA LEU A 40 -3.76 -9.11 -6.61
C LEU A 40 -4.13 -8.18 -7.77
N LEU A 41 -3.20 -7.36 -8.22
CA LEU A 41 -3.42 -6.43 -9.33
C LEU A 41 -3.53 -7.16 -10.69
N GLU A 42 -2.91 -8.32 -10.88
CA GLU A 42 -3.15 -9.17 -12.07
C GLU A 42 -4.61 -9.62 -12.13
N GLU A 43 -5.17 -10.09 -11.01
CA GLU A 43 -6.59 -10.47 -10.94
C GLU A 43 -7.51 -9.26 -11.14
N TRP A 44 -7.17 -8.10 -10.57
CA TRP A 44 -7.86 -6.85 -10.79
C TRP A 44 -7.83 -6.43 -12.27
N ALA A 45 -6.69 -6.57 -12.95
CA ALA A 45 -6.55 -6.26 -14.37
C ALA A 45 -7.42 -7.18 -15.23
N LEU A 46 -7.55 -8.45 -14.86
CA LEU A 46 -8.49 -9.36 -15.52
C LEU A 46 -9.95 -8.92 -15.31
N ALA A 47 -10.34 -8.57 -14.09
CA ALA A 47 -11.68 -8.07 -13.79
C ALA A 47 -11.97 -6.74 -14.51
N SER A 48 -10.97 -5.89 -14.69
CA SER A 48 -11.08 -4.57 -15.36
C SER A 48 -11.59 -4.67 -16.79
N LYS A 49 -11.37 -5.80 -17.49
CA LYS A 49 -11.91 -6.04 -18.82
C LYS A 49 -13.42 -6.01 -18.84
N GLN A 50 -14.07 -6.51 -17.77
CA GLN A 50 -15.53 -6.49 -17.64
C GLN A 50 -16.08 -5.07 -17.41
N TRP A 51 -15.22 -4.14 -16.99
CA TRP A 51 -15.56 -2.73 -16.78
C TRP A 51 -15.08 -1.84 -17.93
N GLY A 52 -14.67 -2.45 -19.06
CA GLY A 52 -14.33 -1.76 -20.29
C GLY A 52 -12.88 -1.23 -20.37
N ALA A 53 -11.98 -1.64 -19.50
CA ALA A 53 -10.57 -1.24 -19.55
C ALA A 53 -9.65 -2.44 -19.79
N THR A 54 -8.68 -2.26 -20.70
CA THR A 54 -7.54 -3.17 -20.84
C THR A 54 -6.36 -2.58 -20.08
N VAL A 55 -5.93 -3.26 -19.03
CA VAL A 55 -4.87 -2.78 -18.13
C VAL A 55 -3.56 -3.49 -18.44
N GLN A 56 -2.49 -2.70 -18.61
CA GLN A 56 -1.11 -3.18 -18.65
C GLN A 56 -0.44 -2.86 -17.33
N LEU A 57 -0.03 -3.89 -16.59
CA LEU A 57 0.67 -3.73 -15.31
C LEU A 57 2.18 -3.61 -15.53
N ILE A 58 2.79 -2.65 -14.85
CA ILE A 58 4.23 -2.43 -14.85
C ILE A 58 4.72 -2.62 -13.40
N ALA A 59 5.58 -3.62 -13.20
CA ALA A 59 6.08 -3.97 -11.86
C ALA A 59 7.26 -3.07 -11.47
N TYR A 60 7.24 -2.62 -10.22
CA TYR A 60 8.32 -1.86 -9.58
C TYR A 60 8.65 -2.47 -8.22
N GLN A 61 9.95 -2.59 -7.92
CA GLN A 61 10.42 -2.95 -6.58
C GLN A 61 10.89 -1.73 -5.77
N ASP A 62 10.89 -0.55 -6.39
CA ASP A 62 11.20 0.73 -5.76
C ASP A 62 9.96 1.64 -5.80
N GLU A 63 9.40 1.92 -4.62
CA GLU A 63 8.21 2.77 -4.50
C GLU A 63 8.47 4.22 -4.91
N ALA A 64 9.66 4.75 -4.63
CA ALA A 64 10.02 6.10 -5.03
C ALA A 64 10.00 6.25 -6.55
N LYS A 65 10.36 5.19 -7.27
CA LYS A 65 10.31 5.16 -8.74
C LYS A 65 8.89 5.14 -9.27
N VAL A 66 7.96 4.45 -8.59
CA VAL A 66 6.52 4.51 -8.94
C VAL A 66 6.01 5.94 -8.83
N ASP A 67 6.29 6.62 -7.72
CA ASP A 67 5.87 7.99 -7.50
C ASP A 67 6.48 8.96 -8.53
N GLN A 68 7.75 8.78 -8.85
CA GLN A 68 8.44 9.58 -9.88
C GLN A 68 7.77 9.41 -11.26
N ASP A 69 7.51 8.16 -11.67
CA ASP A 69 6.93 7.87 -12.98
C ASP A 69 5.43 8.23 -13.03
N ALA A 70 4.71 8.14 -11.90
CA ALA A 70 3.35 8.65 -11.77
C ALA A 70 3.30 10.17 -11.98
N LYS A 71 4.17 10.92 -11.31
CA LYS A 71 4.30 12.38 -11.47
C LYS A 71 4.73 12.80 -12.88
N ALA A 72 5.52 11.98 -13.54
CA ALA A 72 5.93 12.18 -14.94
C ALA A 72 4.83 11.84 -15.96
N GLY A 73 3.65 11.38 -15.53
CA GLY A 73 2.54 11.03 -16.40
C GLY A 73 2.71 9.71 -17.15
N LYS A 74 3.65 8.85 -16.74
CA LYS A 74 3.89 7.55 -17.37
C LYS A 74 2.89 6.48 -16.94
N CYS A 75 2.20 6.71 -15.83
CA CYS A 75 1.23 5.80 -15.25
C CYS A 75 -0.17 6.43 -15.31
N ASP A 76 -1.13 5.76 -15.93
CA ASP A 76 -2.54 6.15 -15.89
C ASP A 76 -3.18 5.81 -14.53
N GLY A 77 -2.62 4.82 -13.85
CA GLY A 77 -2.87 4.47 -12.47
C GLY A 77 -1.61 3.95 -11.80
N PHE A 78 -1.58 3.95 -10.48
CA PHE A 78 -0.44 3.47 -9.69
C PHE A 78 -0.89 2.91 -8.35
N TYR A 79 -0.17 1.89 -7.90
CA TYR A 79 -0.42 1.19 -6.65
C TYR A 79 0.84 1.27 -5.79
N MET A 80 0.73 1.88 -4.61
CA MET A 80 1.82 2.07 -3.67
C MET A 80 1.30 2.15 -2.23
N THR A 81 2.20 2.08 -1.25
CA THR A 81 1.78 2.17 0.15
C THR A 81 1.02 3.47 0.43
N SER A 82 0.02 3.41 1.29
CA SER A 82 -0.77 4.59 1.65
C SER A 82 0.05 5.68 2.33
N MET A 83 1.18 5.32 2.95
CA MET A 83 2.12 6.29 3.51
C MET A 83 2.62 7.29 2.46
N ARG A 84 2.88 6.83 1.23
CA ARG A 84 3.23 7.69 0.09
C ARG A 84 1.98 8.17 -0.65
N ALA A 85 0.99 7.31 -0.86
CA ALA A 85 -0.23 7.61 -1.59
C ALA A 85 -1.11 8.69 -0.91
N ARG A 86 -0.96 8.91 0.41
CA ARG A 86 -1.71 9.96 1.12
C ARG A 86 -1.46 11.37 0.58
N ALA A 87 -0.35 11.59 -0.14
CA ALA A 87 -0.13 12.84 -0.85
C ALA A 87 -1.19 13.09 -1.95
N TYR A 88 -1.76 12.03 -2.49
CA TYR A 88 -2.82 12.08 -3.51
C TYR A 88 -4.23 12.03 -2.91
N ASN A 89 -4.41 11.39 -1.76
CA ASN A 89 -5.71 11.38 -1.08
C ASN A 89 -5.55 11.18 0.43
N LYS A 90 -5.76 12.24 1.19
CA LYS A 90 -5.60 12.24 2.66
C LYS A 90 -6.69 11.43 3.37
N PHE A 91 -7.89 11.34 2.78
CA PHE A 91 -8.99 10.59 3.41
C PHE A 91 -8.70 9.09 3.40
N ALA A 92 -8.27 8.52 2.28
CA ALA A 92 -7.82 7.13 2.24
C ALA A 92 -6.60 6.90 3.14
N GLY A 93 -5.63 7.82 3.13
CA GLY A 93 -4.44 7.77 3.96
C GLY A 93 -4.68 7.86 5.47
N SER A 94 -5.88 8.25 5.93
CA SER A 94 -6.20 8.31 7.36
C SER A 94 -6.29 6.94 8.05
N ILE A 95 -6.45 5.86 7.29
CA ILE A 95 -6.48 4.49 7.83
C ILE A 95 -5.13 4.14 8.48
N ASP A 96 -4.04 4.66 7.94
CA ASP A 96 -2.68 4.40 8.40
C ASP A 96 -2.21 5.42 9.46
N ALA A 97 -3.15 6.00 10.20
CA ALA A 97 -2.82 6.82 11.36
C ALA A 97 -2.18 5.96 12.47
N ILE A 98 -1.08 6.45 13.03
CA ILE A 98 -0.36 5.76 14.11
C ILE A 98 -1.33 5.59 15.30
N GLY A 99 -1.44 4.36 15.82
CA GLY A 99 -2.36 4.02 16.91
C GLY A 99 -3.86 4.03 16.53
N GLY A 100 -4.21 4.44 15.30
CA GLY A 100 -5.61 4.62 14.89
C GLY A 100 -6.39 3.34 14.66
N VAL A 101 -5.73 2.23 14.33
CA VAL A 101 -6.36 0.95 14.00
C VAL A 101 -5.72 -0.18 14.80
N PRO A 102 -6.34 -0.61 15.90
CA PRO A 102 -5.70 -1.49 16.88
C PRO A 102 -5.71 -2.98 16.50
N ASN A 103 -6.51 -3.41 15.53
CA ASN A 103 -6.61 -4.83 15.15
C ASN A 103 -7.17 -5.01 13.73
N ASN A 104 -7.02 -6.23 13.21
CA ASN A 104 -7.44 -6.60 11.86
C ASN A 104 -8.95 -6.43 11.58
N ASP A 105 -9.81 -6.67 12.57
CA ASP A 105 -11.26 -6.54 12.36
C ASP A 105 -11.66 -5.06 12.18
N ILE A 106 -11.06 -4.17 12.96
CA ILE A 106 -11.26 -2.73 12.82
C ILE A 106 -10.63 -2.24 11.53
N ALA A 107 -9.43 -2.73 11.17
CA ALA A 107 -8.78 -2.43 9.89
C ALA A 107 -9.68 -2.76 8.70
N MET A 108 -10.25 -3.97 8.66
CA MET A 108 -11.13 -4.39 7.57
C MET A 108 -12.40 -3.53 7.48
N LYS A 109 -12.99 -3.18 8.63
CA LYS A 109 -14.15 -2.27 8.68
C LYS A 109 -13.77 -0.86 8.21
N ALA A 110 -12.62 -0.34 8.60
CA ALA A 110 -12.14 0.98 8.20
C ALA A 110 -11.91 1.05 6.67
N VAL A 111 -11.24 0.06 6.08
CA VAL A 111 -11.04 -0.02 4.63
C VAL A 111 -12.38 -0.12 3.90
N SER A 112 -13.30 -0.99 4.37
CA SER A 112 -14.63 -1.14 3.78
C SER A 112 -15.42 0.17 3.85
N TYR A 113 -15.33 0.89 4.96
CA TYR A 113 -16.00 2.19 5.13
C TYR A 113 -15.43 3.25 4.18
N VAL A 114 -14.11 3.35 4.06
CA VAL A 114 -13.47 4.33 3.17
C VAL A 114 -13.88 4.07 1.72
N LEU A 115 -13.89 2.81 1.28
CA LEU A 115 -14.26 2.42 -0.09
C LEU A 115 -15.77 2.44 -0.38
N ASP A 116 -16.62 2.72 0.62
CA ASP A 116 -18.07 2.78 0.44
C ASP A 116 -18.47 3.92 -0.52
N LYS A 117 -19.49 3.68 -1.34
CA LYS A 117 -20.03 4.63 -2.34
C LYS A 117 -20.39 6.01 -1.78
N ARG A 118 -20.80 6.09 -0.51
CA ARG A 118 -21.12 7.37 0.16
C ARG A 118 -19.91 8.29 0.30
N ASN A 119 -18.69 7.75 0.22
CA ASN A 119 -17.44 8.48 0.33
C ASN A 119 -16.82 8.86 -1.03
N THR A 120 -17.49 8.60 -2.15
CA THR A 120 -16.94 8.81 -3.51
C THR A 120 -16.31 10.19 -3.69
N LYS A 121 -16.96 11.26 -3.20
CA LYS A 121 -16.43 12.64 -3.28
C LYS A 121 -15.12 12.82 -2.51
N ARG A 122 -14.97 12.13 -1.37
CA ARG A 122 -13.76 12.20 -0.54
C ARG A 122 -12.56 11.46 -1.15
N MET A 123 -12.84 10.49 -2.00
CA MET A 123 -11.81 9.68 -2.69
C MET A 123 -11.33 10.31 -3.99
N THR A 124 -11.86 11.48 -4.35
CA THR A 124 -11.44 12.26 -5.52
C THR A 124 -10.66 13.48 -5.07
N THR A 125 -9.50 13.72 -5.68
CA THR A 125 -8.61 14.84 -5.34
C THR A 125 -8.19 15.56 -6.61
N GLN A 126 -8.21 16.89 -6.56
CA GLN A 126 -7.66 17.75 -7.61
C GLN A 126 -6.28 18.25 -7.16
N ILE A 127 -5.24 17.98 -7.94
CA ILE A 127 -3.88 18.48 -7.71
C ILE A 127 -3.43 19.25 -8.95
N GLY A 128 -3.38 20.56 -8.86
CA GLY A 128 -3.15 21.41 -10.04
C GLY A 128 -4.25 21.20 -11.08
N LYS A 129 -3.87 20.80 -12.28
CA LYS A 129 -4.81 20.50 -13.39
C LYS A 129 -5.19 19.02 -13.47
N GLU A 130 -4.58 18.16 -12.65
CA GLU A 130 -4.79 16.72 -12.67
C GLU A 130 -5.81 16.29 -11.62
N LYS A 131 -6.65 15.34 -12.01
CA LYS A 131 -7.62 14.69 -11.13
C LYS A 131 -7.16 13.29 -10.83
N PHE A 132 -7.23 12.92 -9.55
CA PHE A 132 -6.89 11.59 -9.06
C PHE A 132 -8.07 11.00 -8.28
N GLU A 133 -8.21 9.69 -8.36
CA GLU A 133 -9.28 8.99 -7.64
C GLU A 133 -8.76 7.67 -7.06
N VAL A 134 -9.17 7.37 -5.81
CA VAL A 134 -8.87 6.09 -5.17
C VAL A 134 -9.77 5.02 -5.77
N ALA A 135 -9.18 4.09 -6.50
CA ALA A 135 -9.88 2.99 -7.16
C ALA A 135 -9.85 1.68 -6.35
N GLY A 136 -9.05 1.62 -5.31
CA GLY A 136 -8.96 0.46 -4.43
C GLY A 136 -7.98 0.67 -3.29
N ILE A 137 -8.11 -0.16 -2.27
CA ILE A 137 -7.21 -0.23 -1.12
C ILE A 137 -6.94 -1.70 -0.82
N GLY A 138 -5.65 -2.08 -0.82
CA GLY A 138 -5.19 -3.40 -0.41
C GLY A 138 -4.61 -3.38 1.00
N GLN A 139 -4.72 -4.49 1.73
CA GLN A 139 -4.13 -4.67 3.04
C GLN A 139 -2.68 -5.16 2.91
N ILE A 140 -1.75 -4.44 3.51
CA ILE A 140 -0.34 -4.86 3.64
C ILE A 140 -0.11 -5.50 5.01
N GLY A 141 -0.73 -4.96 6.04
CA GLY A 141 -0.75 -5.53 7.38
C GLY A 141 -0.25 -4.59 8.48
N PRO A 142 -0.45 -4.98 9.74
CA PRO A 142 0.07 -4.24 10.86
C PRO A 142 1.60 -4.18 10.81
N ALA A 143 2.17 -3.00 11.08
CA ALA A 143 3.60 -2.84 11.27
C ALA A 143 3.95 -3.05 12.74
N TYR A 144 4.99 -3.83 12.98
CA TYR A 144 5.56 -4.14 14.28
C TYR A 144 6.94 -3.51 14.40
N ILE A 145 7.33 -3.20 15.62
CA ILE A 145 8.68 -2.70 15.90
C ILE A 145 9.64 -3.88 16.00
N PHE A 146 10.70 -3.82 15.21
CA PHE A 146 11.84 -4.73 15.28
C PHE A 146 13.02 -4.01 15.91
N VAL A 147 13.64 -4.64 16.90
CA VAL A 147 14.79 -4.13 17.63
C VAL A 147 15.97 -5.07 17.50
N ARG A 148 17.18 -4.53 17.43
CA ARG A 148 18.42 -5.31 17.36
C ARG A 148 18.79 -5.99 18.69
N ASP A 149 18.26 -5.46 19.79
CA ASP A 149 18.43 -6.01 21.14
C ASP A 149 17.07 -6.05 21.84
N ARG A 150 16.64 -7.22 22.29
CA ARG A 150 15.34 -7.43 22.96
C ARG A 150 15.20 -6.68 24.28
N ASN A 151 16.31 -6.18 24.83
CA ASN A 151 16.28 -5.31 26.03
C ASN A 151 15.69 -3.93 25.69
N MET A 152 15.58 -3.56 24.40
CA MET A 152 14.87 -2.33 23.95
C MET A 152 13.36 -2.55 23.95
N ASN A 153 12.80 -3.03 25.05
CA ASN A 153 11.38 -3.39 25.20
C ASN A 153 10.55 -2.36 25.98
N LYS A 154 11.18 -1.26 26.42
CA LYS A 154 10.54 -0.16 27.14
C LYS A 154 10.94 1.17 26.52
N LEU A 155 10.10 2.20 26.70
CA LEU A 155 10.35 3.53 26.15
C LEU A 155 11.70 4.11 26.64
N GLU A 156 12.03 3.92 27.90
CA GLU A 156 13.30 4.37 28.48
C GLU A 156 14.54 3.73 27.82
N HIS A 157 14.41 2.50 27.30
CA HIS A 157 15.51 1.77 26.65
C HIS A 157 15.73 2.18 25.19
N ILE A 158 14.77 2.88 24.58
CA ILE A 158 14.86 3.34 23.20
C ILE A 158 15.31 4.80 23.07
N LYS A 159 15.40 5.53 24.18
CA LYS A 159 15.92 6.90 24.19
C LYS A 159 17.33 6.96 23.59
N GLY A 160 17.53 7.88 22.66
CA GLY A 160 18.79 8.05 21.93
C GLY A 160 19.13 6.94 20.93
N LYS A 161 18.29 5.90 20.79
CA LYS A 161 18.47 4.85 19.78
C LYS A 161 18.06 5.33 18.41
N LYS A 162 18.76 4.86 17.37
CA LYS A 162 18.48 5.21 15.98
C LYS A 162 17.29 4.43 15.47
N PHE A 163 16.27 5.14 15.01
CA PHE A 163 15.03 4.59 14.48
C PHE A 163 14.87 5.01 13.01
N ALA A 164 14.79 4.04 12.08
CA ALA A 164 14.55 4.35 10.68
C ALA A 164 13.13 4.90 10.48
N VAL A 165 13.03 6.06 9.84
CA VAL A 165 11.76 6.70 9.45
C VAL A 165 11.74 6.92 7.95
N LEU A 166 10.56 6.81 7.34
CA LEU A 166 10.41 7.16 5.93
C LEU A 166 10.41 8.69 5.80
N HIS A 167 11.37 9.25 5.07
CA HIS A 167 11.61 10.70 5.05
C HIS A 167 10.41 11.53 4.58
N TYR A 168 9.51 10.95 3.81
CA TYR A 168 8.29 11.58 3.30
C TYR A 168 7.09 11.41 4.26
N ASP A 169 7.22 10.63 5.34
CA ASP A 169 6.18 10.43 6.36
C ASP A 169 6.53 11.18 7.65
N TYR A 170 6.11 12.44 7.69
CA TYR A 170 6.40 13.32 8.81
C TYR A 170 5.85 12.82 10.16
N ALA A 171 4.75 12.08 10.14
CA ALA A 171 4.17 11.50 11.36
C ALA A 171 5.11 10.51 12.05
N GLN A 172 5.86 9.72 11.27
CA GLN A 172 6.88 8.81 11.82
C GLN A 172 7.99 9.59 12.55
N THR A 173 8.47 10.68 11.94
CA THR A 173 9.49 11.53 12.55
C THR A 173 9.01 12.16 13.86
N ILE A 174 7.76 12.64 13.91
CA ILE A 174 7.18 13.17 15.14
C ILE A 174 7.12 12.10 16.22
N MET A 175 6.58 10.92 15.89
CA MET A 175 6.47 9.80 16.85
C MET A 175 7.84 9.42 17.43
N VAL A 176 8.86 9.27 16.57
CA VAL A 176 10.22 8.90 17.01
C VAL A 176 10.82 9.97 17.92
N ASN A 177 10.61 11.25 17.63
CA ASN A 177 11.04 12.34 18.49
C ASN A 177 10.31 12.38 19.84
N GLN A 178 8.99 12.08 19.85
CA GLN A 178 8.20 12.03 21.10
C GLN A 178 8.72 10.98 22.09
N VAL A 179 9.24 9.86 21.60
CA VAL A 179 9.84 8.82 22.43
C VAL A 179 11.35 9.03 22.67
N GLU A 180 11.85 10.23 22.34
CA GLU A 180 13.25 10.63 22.51
C GLU A 180 14.27 9.71 21.78
N ALA A 181 13.83 8.99 20.76
CA ALA A 181 14.71 8.27 19.86
C ALA A 181 15.23 9.20 18.74
N VAL A 182 16.22 8.75 17.98
CA VAL A 182 16.85 9.53 16.91
C VAL A 182 16.31 9.08 15.55
N PRO A 183 15.51 9.89 14.84
CA PRO A 183 15.01 9.52 13.52
C PRO A 183 16.15 9.50 12.49
N VAL A 184 16.21 8.43 11.70
CA VAL A 184 17.16 8.27 10.58
C VAL A 184 16.38 8.16 9.29
N ASN A 185 16.48 9.19 8.46
CA ASN A 185 15.77 9.26 7.18
C ASN A 185 16.09 8.08 6.28
N SER A 186 15.05 7.43 5.78
CA SER A 186 15.14 6.20 4.98
C SER A 186 14.09 6.19 3.89
N GLU A 187 14.22 5.24 2.98
CA GLU A 187 13.23 4.83 1.98
C GLU A 187 12.84 3.37 2.22
N ILE A 188 11.73 2.91 1.66
CA ILE A 188 11.36 1.48 1.71
C ILE A 188 12.46 0.62 1.09
N SER A 189 13.15 1.11 0.07
CA SER A 189 14.26 0.41 -0.58
C SER A 189 15.50 0.20 0.30
N ASN A 190 15.64 0.92 1.44
CA ASN A 190 16.86 0.85 2.24
C ASN A 190 16.68 0.76 3.77
N PHE A 191 15.47 0.95 4.32
CA PHE A 191 15.28 1.01 5.78
C PHE A 191 15.63 -0.30 6.48
N ILE A 192 15.24 -1.46 5.93
CA ILE A 192 15.62 -2.77 6.49
C ILE A 192 17.10 -3.08 6.25
N ARG A 193 17.68 -2.66 5.12
CA ARG A 193 19.13 -2.79 4.91
C ARG A 193 19.90 -2.05 6.00
N LYS A 194 19.51 -0.82 6.33
CA LYS A 194 20.12 -0.06 7.44
C LYS A 194 20.03 -0.80 8.78
N PHE A 195 18.87 -1.41 9.06
CA PHE A 195 18.68 -2.25 10.25
C PHE A 195 19.58 -3.48 10.21
N ASN A 196 19.62 -4.20 9.11
CA ASN A 196 20.42 -5.41 8.94
C ASN A 196 21.94 -5.13 9.09
N GLN A 197 22.40 -3.95 8.66
CA GLN A 197 23.80 -3.52 8.75
C GLN A 197 24.16 -2.83 10.07
N GLY A 198 23.20 -2.59 10.95
CA GLY A 198 23.42 -1.92 12.24
C GLY A 198 23.57 -0.41 12.17
N GLU A 199 23.19 0.20 11.03
CA GLU A 199 23.14 1.67 10.90
C GLU A 199 22.00 2.27 11.73
N VAL A 200 20.93 1.50 11.98
CA VAL A 200 19.83 1.81 12.89
C VAL A 200 19.59 0.66 13.86
N ASP A 201 19.05 0.98 15.02
CA ASP A 201 18.75 0.01 16.10
C ASP A 201 17.33 -0.54 16.01
N ILE A 202 16.43 0.26 15.43
CA ILE A 202 14.98 0.04 15.45
C ILE A 202 14.41 0.33 14.06
N VAL A 203 13.46 -0.52 13.64
CA VAL A 203 12.60 -0.29 12.47
C VAL A 203 11.16 -0.70 12.77
N ALA A 204 10.20 -0.09 12.11
CA ALA A 204 8.82 -0.56 12.07
C ALA A 204 8.54 -1.15 10.68
N ALA A 205 8.00 -2.37 10.62
CA ALA A 205 7.70 -3.03 9.36
C ALA A 205 6.54 -4.03 9.50
N PRO A 206 5.73 -4.23 8.46
CA PRO A 206 4.75 -5.30 8.43
C PRO A 206 5.42 -6.67 8.16
N ALA A 207 4.73 -7.76 8.52
CA ALA A 207 5.17 -9.12 8.22
C ALA A 207 5.43 -9.35 6.71
N TYR A 208 4.76 -8.59 5.86
CA TYR A 208 4.98 -8.55 4.41
C TYR A 208 6.46 -8.32 4.03
N ALA A 209 7.19 -7.52 4.82
CA ALA A 209 8.59 -7.21 4.58
C ALA A 209 9.57 -8.23 5.20
N PHE A 210 9.10 -9.08 6.13
CA PHE A 210 9.99 -9.88 6.99
C PHE A 210 10.92 -10.80 6.21
N LYS A 211 10.35 -11.67 5.36
CA LYS A 211 11.14 -12.60 4.52
C LYS A 211 11.79 -11.90 3.32
N PRO A 212 11.06 -11.11 2.50
CA PRO A 212 11.65 -10.48 1.33
C PRO A 212 12.87 -9.61 1.62
N LEU A 213 12.86 -8.90 2.75
CA LEU A 213 13.95 -8.01 3.14
C LEU A 213 14.91 -8.62 4.17
N GLU A 214 14.76 -9.91 4.45
CA GLU A 214 15.67 -10.68 5.32
C GLU A 214 15.89 -10.03 6.71
N VAL A 215 14.81 -9.62 7.37
CA VAL A 215 14.85 -8.92 8.67
C VAL A 215 15.61 -9.72 9.74
N THR A 216 15.65 -11.05 9.61
CA THR A 216 16.40 -11.94 10.50
C THR A 216 17.89 -11.61 10.57
N LYS A 217 18.48 -11.03 9.52
CA LYS A 217 19.90 -10.60 9.53
C LYS A 217 20.14 -9.50 10.56
N GLY A 218 19.22 -8.53 10.66
CA GLY A 218 19.30 -7.46 11.66
C GLY A 218 18.96 -7.93 13.08
N LEU A 219 18.02 -8.88 13.22
CA LEU A 219 17.63 -9.45 14.50
C LEU A 219 18.76 -10.29 15.14
N GLY A 220 19.49 -11.07 14.33
CA GLY A 220 20.55 -11.93 14.81
C GLY A 220 20.09 -12.85 15.96
N GLN A 221 20.91 -12.95 17.01
CA GLN A 221 20.61 -13.76 18.21
C GLN A 221 19.92 -12.97 19.34
N LYS A 222 20.08 -11.64 19.35
CA LYS A 222 19.61 -10.77 20.45
C LYS A 222 18.34 -10.00 20.13
N GLY A 223 18.02 -9.86 18.87
CA GLY A 223 16.91 -9.05 18.42
C GLY A 223 15.53 -9.64 18.72
N ALA A 224 14.51 -8.80 18.59
CA ALA A 224 13.12 -9.18 18.77
C ALA A 224 12.18 -8.35 17.91
N MET A 225 10.99 -8.91 17.64
CA MET A 225 9.81 -8.20 17.20
C MET A 225 8.90 -7.95 18.40
N ILE A 226 8.62 -6.71 18.70
CA ILE A 226 7.69 -6.35 19.77
C ILE A 226 6.27 -6.61 19.24
N ASN A 227 5.54 -7.52 19.90
CA ASN A 227 4.19 -7.93 19.52
C ASN A 227 3.15 -6.86 19.90
N PHE A 228 3.31 -5.69 19.34
CA PHE A 228 2.41 -4.55 19.47
C PHE A 228 2.36 -3.81 18.12
N PRO A 229 1.21 -3.81 17.42
CA PRO A 229 1.08 -3.12 16.15
C PRO A 229 1.05 -1.61 16.37
N VAL A 230 1.94 -0.88 15.70
CA VAL A 230 2.03 0.59 15.81
C VAL A 230 1.20 1.32 14.78
N VAL A 231 1.00 0.71 13.61
CA VAL A 231 0.22 1.26 12.51
C VAL A 231 -0.30 0.11 11.64
N ASN A 232 -1.48 0.28 11.05
CA ASN A 232 -1.95 -0.63 10.01
C ASN A 232 -1.55 -0.08 8.65
N VAL A 233 -0.73 -0.82 7.90
CA VAL A 233 -0.26 -0.41 6.58
C VAL A 233 -1.20 -0.93 5.51
N THR A 234 -1.67 -0.04 4.64
CA THR A 234 -2.43 -0.34 3.43
C THR A 234 -1.64 0.09 2.19
N ALA A 235 -2.15 -0.26 1.02
CA ALA A 235 -1.67 0.27 -0.25
C ALA A 235 -2.86 0.73 -1.08
N ASP A 236 -2.72 1.89 -1.71
CA ASP A 236 -3.79 2.52 -2.47
C ASP A 236 -3.54 2.38 -3.96
N LEU A 237 -4.60 1.99 -4.68
CA LEU A 237 -4.68 2.12 -6.12
C LEU A 237 -5.26 3.49 -6.46
N ILE A 238 -4.42 4.37 -6.98
CA ILE A 238 -4.79 5.70 -7.44
C ILE A 238 -4.85 5.69 -8.96
N ILE A 239 -5.88 6.26 -9.55
CA ILE A 239 -6.01 6.37 -11.00
C ILE A 239 -6.28 7.82 -11.44
N ARG A 240 -5.96 8.11 -12.70
CA ARG A 240 -6.46 9.29 -13.41
C ARG A 240 -7.81 8.95 -14.03
N PRO A 241 -8.94 9.40 -13.47
CA PRO A 241 -10.26 8.91 -13.86
C PRO A 241 -10.63 9.22 -15.30
N ASP A 242 -10.06 10.26 -15.91
CA ASP A 242 -10.24 10.61 -17.33
C ASP A 242 -9.63 9.60 -18.32
N LYS A 243 -8.74 8.71 -17.83
CA LYS A 243 -8.13 7.62 -18.62
C LYS A 243 -8.94 6.32 -18.59
N PHE A 244 -9.98 6.25 -17.77
CA PHE A 244 -10.76 5.04 -17.54
C PHE A 244 -12.23 5.25 -17.91
N PRO A 245 -12.97 4.17 -18.24
CA PRO A 245 -14.39 4.26 -18.53
C PRO A 245 -15.21 4.83 -17.39
N GLU A 246 -16.36 5.41 -17.70
CA GLU A 246 -17.36 5.77 -16.68
C GLU A 246 -17.71 4.54 -15.84
N GLN A 247 -17.99 4.73 -14.55
CA GLN A 247 -18.27 3.67 -13.57
C GLN A 247 -17.08 2.73 -13.25
N PHE A 248 -15.94 2.85 -13.93
CA PHE A 248 -14.79 1.99 -13.68
C PHE A 248 -14.36 2.01 -12.22
N THR A 249 -14.20 3.22 -11.65
CA THR A 249 -13.71 3.37 -10.27
C THR A 249 -14.68 2.79 -9.26
N ALA A 250 -15.99 2.94 -9.46
CA ALA A 250 -17.00 2.35 -8.58
C ALA A 250 -16.94 0.81 -8.58
N ASN A 251 -16.82 0.21 -9.76
CA ASN A 251 -16.66 -1.25 -9.91
C ASN A 251 -15.35 -1.74 -9.28
N SER A 252 -14.26 -1.01 -9.50
CA SER A 252 -12.95 -1.31 -8.93
C SER A 252 -12.98 -1.32 -7.39
N ARG A 253 -13.56 -0.28 -6.76
CA ARG A 253 -13.69 -0.22 -5.30
C ARG A 253 -14.51 -1.38 -4.73
N GLN A 254 -15.62 -1.74 -5.38
CA GLN A 254 -16.42 -2.89 -4.97
C GLN A 254 -15.64 -4.21 -5.09
N TRP A 255 -14.85 -4.35 -6.14
CA TRP A 255 -13.99 -5.52 -6.31
C TRP A 255 -12.97 -5.62 -5.17
N PHE A 256 -12.27 -4.54 -4.83
CA PHE A 256 -11.32 -4.51 -3.71
C PHE A 256 -11.97 -4.87 -2.38
N VAL A 257 -13.17 -4.35 -2.09
CA VAL A 257 -13.93 -4.71 -0.87
C VAL A 257 -14.17 -6.22 -0.80
N LYS A 258 -14.54 -6.86 -1.93
CA LYS A 258 -14.74 -8.32 -1.99
C LYS A 258 -13.46 -9.11 -1.75
N GLN A 259 -12.28 -8.55 -2.00
CA GLN A 259 -10.98 -9.20 -1.77
C GLN A 259 -10.48 -9.07 -0.33
N LEU A 260 -11.03 -8.17 0.48
CA LEU A 260 -10.53 -7.90 1.83
C LEU A 260 -10.40 -9.16 2.72
N PRO A 261 -11.40 -10.06 2.80
CA PRO A 261 -11.26 -11.25 3.65
C PRO A 261 -10.03 -12.10 3.27
N ARG A 262 -9.76 -12.25 1.95
CA ARG A 262 -8.59 -12.98 1.45
C ARG A 262 -7.29 -12.27 1.77
N SER A 263 -7.24 -10.94 1.57
CA SER A 263 -6.06 -10.13 1.85
C SER A 263 -5.70 -10.17 3.34
N PHE A 264 -6.68 -10.07 4.24
CA PHE A 264 -6.46 -10.18 5.67
C PHE A 264 -6.03 -11.59 6.11
N ALA A 265 -6.59 -12.64 5.49
CA ALA A 265 -6.16 -14.01 5.74
C ALA A 265 -4.69 -14.24 5.30
N MET A 266 -4.28 -13.64 4.19
CA MET A 266 -2.90 -13.67 3.71
C MET A 266 -1.95 -13.01 4.73
N VAL A 267 -2.30 -11.83 5.24
CA VAL A 267 -1.50 -11.13 6.26
C VAL A 267 -1.33 -11.98 7.50
N LYS A 268 -2.40 -12.62 8.01
CA LYS A 268 -2.33 -13.53 9.16
C LYS A 268 -1.37 -14.70 8.92
N ARG A 269 -1.33 -15.25 7.69
CA ARG A 269 -0.36 -16.31 7.35
C ARG A 269 1.08 -15.80 7.41
N MET A 270 1.34 -14.61 6.86
CA MET A 270 2.68 -13.99 6.89
C MET A 270 3.13 -13.71 8.32
N GLU A 271 2.25 -13.22 9.19
CA GLU A 271 2.53 -13.00 10.61
C GLU A 271 2.88 -14.32 11.32
N ALA A 272 2.14 -15.40 11.04
CA ALA A 272 2.39 -16.73 11.60
C ALA A 272 3.73 -17.35 11.15
N GLU A 273 4.30 -16.89 10.05
CA GLU A 273 5.60 -17.33 9.54
C GLU A 273 6.80 -16.69 10.27
N ILE A 274 6.58 -15.63 11.06
CA ILE A 274 7.62 -15.03 11.88
C ILE A 274 7.98 -16.00 13.00
N PRO A 275 9.26 -16.43 13.11
CA PRO A 275 9.66 -17.41 14.12
C PRO A 275 9.39 -16.92 15.54
N ARG A 276 8.75 -17.77 16.36
CA ARG A 276 8.35 -17.41 17.75
C ARG A 276 9.50 -16.93 18.62
N LYS A 277 10.72 -17.40 18.36
CA LYS A 277 11.93 -16.97 19.11
C LYS A 277 12.20 -15.47 19.03
N TYR A 278 11.70 -14.79 17.99
CA TYR A 278 11.84 -13.35 17.82
C TYR A 278 10.68 -12.57 18.45
N VAL A 279 9.53 -13.22 18.70
CA VAL A 279 8.33 -12.53 19.17
C VAL A 279 8.44 -12.24 20.66
N LEU A 280 8.38 -10.96 21.03
CA LEU A 280 8.41 -10.47 22.40
C LEU A 280 7.02 -9.91 22.75
N ASN A 281 6.32 -10.58 23.68
CA ASN A 281 5.05 -10.12 24.21
C ASN A 281 5.29 -9.12 25.33
N LEU A 282 4.59 -8.00 25.28
CA LEU A 282 4.62 -6.99 26.34
C LEU A 282 3.61 -7.32 27.44
N SER A 283 3.89 -6.90 28.66
CA SER A 283 2.94 -6.87 29.76
C SER A 283 1.78 -5.89 29.48
N ARG A 284 0.69 -5.98 30.24
CA ARG A 284 -0.42 -5.02 30.15
C ARG A 284 0.01 -3.60 30.44
N GLU A 285 0.90 -3.39 31.41
CA GLU A 285 1.43 -2.10 31.80
C GLU A 285 2.26 -1.49 30.66
N GLU A 286 3.19 -2.27 30.08
CA GLU A 286 4.02 -1.85 28.94
C GLU A 286 3.18 -1.53 27.72
N THR A 287 2.11 -2.30 27.46
CA THR A 287 1.17 -2.04 26.37
C THR A 287 0.40 -0.74 26.59
N GLY A 288 -0.01 -0.45 27.82
CA GLY A 288 -0.67 0.81 28.19
C GLY A 288 0.20 2.03 27.93
N GLN A 289 1.45 1.99 28.32
CA GLN A 289 2.43 3.07 28.10
C GLN A 289 2.66 3.35 26.59
N LEU A 290 2.71 2.31 25.76
CA LEU A 290 2.86 2.49 24.32
C LEU A 290 1.62 3.10 23.67
N SER A 291 0.42 2.70 24.11
CA SER A 291 -0.84 3.23 23.56
C SER A 291 -1.06 4.71 23.89
N GLU A 292 -0.71 5.13 25.11
CA GLU A 292 -0.80 6.55 25.54
C GLU A 292 0.16 7.46 24.77
N ASN A 293 1.34 6.96 24.41
CA ASN A 293 2.35 7.72 23.64
C ASN A 293 2.11 7.67 22.11
N SER A 294 1.14 6.88 21.64
CA SER A 294 0.79 6.76 20.22
C SER A 294 -0.44 7.61 19.85
N ALA A 295 -1.17 8.11 20.82
CA ALA A 295 -2.37 8.96 20.66
C ALA A 295 -2.01 10.45 20.68
#